data_fe2630cdf86a8d6b76ed78042424c58f
#
_entry.id   fe2630cdf86a8d6b76ed78042424c58f
#
_cell.length_a   1.000
_cell.length_b   1.000
_cell.length_c   1.000
_cell.angle_alpha   90.00
_cell.angle_beta   90.00
_cell.angle_gamma   90.00
#
_symmetry.space_group_name_H-M   'P 1'
#
loop_
_entity.id
_entity.type
_entity.pdbx_description
1 polymer ?
#
loop_
_entity_poly.entity_id
_entity_poly.type
_entity_poly.pdbx_seq_one_letter_code
_entity_poly.pdbx_strand_id
1 'polypeptide(L)'
;MPTLVIIGGGPAGLSAAIYAVRAGLDVHVLYKDDGALGKTDKIENYFGFPDVISGAELLSRGRAQAERLGAQLHRTEVTGIEYADTGFAVKTTDGERHADAVLLATGSPRAVPDITGIREFEGRGVSYCAVCDAFFYRGRAAAVLGQGEYALEEARVLLPVAGSVTLLTNGQSAPENLPDGLAVDTRPVSAVEGGETVERVVFADGETLPLDGVFVALGTAGSTDFARKLGAPLDGTHIRANADGSTAVPGLFAAGDCTGGLLQIAKAVSDGAQAAMSAVKFLRK
;
A
#
# COMPACT_ATOMS: atom_id res chain seq x y z
N MET A 1 14.98 -6.34 21.39
CA MET A 1 13.51 -6.51 21.42
C MET A 1 13.07 -6.81 20.01
N PRO A 2 12.10 -7.69 19.77
CA PRO A 2 11.58 -7.88 18.43
C PRO A 2 10.91 -6.61 17.92
N THR A 3 11.09 -6.35 16.62
CA THR A 3 10.64 -5.14 15.95
C THR A 3 9.35 -5.40 15.19
N LEU A 4 8.30 -4.64 15.48
CA LEU A 4 7.06 -4.58 14.72
C LEU A 4 7.00 -3.28 13.92
N VAL A 5 6.97 -3.40 12.60
CA VAL A 5 6.68 -2.26 11.73
C VAL A 5 5.20 -2.24 11.38
N ILE A 6 4.55 -1.11 11.64
CA ILE A 6 3.15 -0.85 11.34
C ILE A 6 3.07 0.14 10.19
N ILE A 7 2.38 -0.21 9.12
CA ILE A 7 2.23 0.64 7.94
C ILE A 7 0.82 1.23 7.93
N GLY A 8 0.74 2.52 8.23
CA GLY A 8 -0.48 3.28 8.36
C GLY A 8 -0.67 3.90 9.75
N GLY A 9 -0.77 5.23 9.81
CA GLY A 9 -0.96 6.04 11.03
C GLY A 9 -2.42 6.37 11.33
N GLY A 10 -3.36 5.56 10.83
CA GLY A 10 -4.78 5.67 11.12
C GLY A 10 -5.18 4.97 12.43
N PRO A 11 -6.50 4.90 12.74
CA PRO A 11 -7.00 4.33 13.98
C PRO A 11 -6.55 2.89 14.24
N ALA A 12 -6.48 2.05 13.19
CA ALA A 12 -6.01 0.67 13.32
C ALA A 12 -4.52 0.61 13.67
N GLY A 13 -3.68 1.35 12.95
CA GLY A 13 -2.23 1.34 13.19
C GLY A 13 -1.85 1.94 14.54
N LEU A 14 -2.47 3.07 14.94
CA LEU A 14 -2.21 3.69 16.23
C LEU A 14 -2.70 2.82 17.40
N SER A 15 -3.87 2.18 17.27
CA SER A 15 -4.34 1.21 18.25
C SER A 15 -3.36 0.04 18.36
N ALA A 16 -2.92 -0.53 17.24
CA ALA A 16 -1.93 -1.60 17.23
C ALA A 16 -0.63 -1.19 17.92
N ALA A 17 -0.12 0.02 17.63
CA ALA A 17 1.10 0.54 18.24
C ALA A 17 0.99 0.61 19.77
N ILE A 18 -0.13 1.12 20.28
CA ILE A 18 -0.38 1.23 21.72
C ILE A 18 -0.32 -0.15 22.40
N TYR A 19 -0.96 -1.17 21.82
CA TYR A 19 -0.96 -2.52 22.41
C TYR A 19 0.40 -3.21 22.28
N ALA A 20 1.08 -3.09 21.14
CA ALA A 20 2.37 -3.71 20.89
C ALA A 20 3.49 -3.15 21.78
N VAL A 21 3.57 -1.82 21.93
CA VAL A 21 4.54 -1.17 22.84
C VAL A 21 4.31 -1.60 24.28
N ARG A 22 3.06 -1.61 24.74
CA ARG A 22 2.72 -2.05 26.10
C ARG A 22 3.05 -3.52 26.36
N ALA A 23 3.13 -4.31 25.30
CA ALA A 23 3.59 -5.69 25.36
C ALA A 23 5.11 -5.83 25.25
N GLY A 24 5.87 -4.75 25.14
CA GLY A 24 7.34 -4.76 25.15
C GLY A 24 7.98 -5.03 23.77
N LEU A 25 7.30 -4.71 22.68
CA LEU A 25 7.91 -4.71 21.36
C LEU A 25 8.56 -3.35 21.04
N ASP A 26 9.57 -3.35 20.17
CA ASP A 26 10.04 -2.16 19.48
C ASP A 26 9.10 -1.85 18.31
N VAL A 27 8.44 -0.70 18.33
CA VAL A 27 7.33 -0.41 17.42
C VAL A 27 7.60 0.85 16.60
N HIS A 28 7.62 0.68 15.28
CA HIS A 28 7.72 1.75 14.32
C HIS A 28 6.43 1.88 13.51
N VAL A 29 5.77 3.04 13.58
CA VAL A 29 4.61 3.36 12.76
C VAL A 29 5.05 4.23 11.59
N LEU A 30 4.88 3.73 10.38
CA LEU A 30 5.22 4.43 9.15
C LEU A 30 3.95 4.96 8.50
N TYR A 31 3.86 6.27 8.26
CA TYR A 31 2.67 6.87 7.64
C TYR A 31 3.05 8.08 6.78
N LYS A 32 2.40 8.22 5.64
CA LYS A 32 2.63 9.32 4.71
C LYS A 32 1.85 10.58 5.09
N ASP A 33 0.57 10.41 5.38
CA ASP A 33 -0.38 11.48 5.65
C ASP A 33 -1.46 11.04 6.66
N ASP A 34 -2.47 11.89 6.84
CA ASP A 34 -3.57 11.65 7.78
C ASP A 34 -4.68 10.76 7.20
N GLY A 35 -4.52 10.28 5.97
CA GLY A 35 -5.47 9.40 5.29
C GLY A 35 -6.88 9.98 5.18
N ALA A 36 -7.86 9.07 5.06
CA ALA A 36 -9.26 9.45 4.92
C ALA A 36 -9.80 10.16 6.18
N LEU A 37 -9.38 9.69 7.36
CA LEU A 37 -9.87 10.25 8.64
C LEU A 37 -9.44 11.70 8.82
N GLY A 38 -8.24 12.09 8.38
CA GLY A 38 -7.77 13.48 8.48
C GLY A 38 -8.62 14.49 7.70
N LYS A 39 -9.43 14.01 6.77
CA LYS A 39 -10.36 14.83 5.96
C LYS A 39 -11.77 14.91 6.55
N THR A 40 -12.02 14.25 7.69
CA THR A 40 -13.33 14.20 8.34
C THR A 40 -13.44 15.31 9.38
N ASP A 41 -14.33 16.27 9.13
CA ASP A 41 -14.48 17.43 10.03
C ASP A 41 -15.28 17.12 11.30
N LYS A 42 -16.22 16.16 11.23
CA LYS A 42 -17.15 15.87 12.32
C LYS A 42 -17.30 14.36 12.56
N ILE A 43 -16.98 13.94 13.79
CA ILE A 43 -17.15 12.57 14.27
C ILE A 43 -18.03 12.66 15.50
N GLU A 44 -19.20 12.00 15.48
CA GLU A 44 -20.18 11.97 16.56
C GLU A 44 -20.51 10.53 17.01
N ASN A 45 -20.06 9.54 16.26
CA ASN A 45 -20.36 8.12 16.45
C ASN A 45 -19.20 7.29 17.00
N TYR A 46 -18.17 7.94 17.53
CA TYR A 46 -17.07 7.23 18.18
C TYR A 46 -17.16 7.41 19.72
N PHE A 47 -17.33 6.28 20.41
CA PHE A 47 -17.53 6.24 21.86
C PHE A 47 -16.38 6.91 22.63
N GLY A 48 -16.73 7.71 23.65
CA GLY A 48 -15.79 8.36 24.56
C GLY A 48 -15.64 9.86 24.37
N PHE A 49 -16.33 10.45 23.37
CA PHE A 49 -16.33 11.89 23.15
C PHE A 49 -17.76 12.44 23.29
N PRO A 50 -18.02 13.27 24.32
CA PRO A 50 -19.34 13.89 24.51
C PRO A 50 -19.62 14.99 23.47
N ASP A 51 -18.56 15.62 22.96
CA ASP A 51 -18.63 16.66 21.96
C ASP A 51 -18.11 16.13 20.62
N VAL A 52 -18.49 16.80 19.52
CA VAL A 52 -17.99 16.52 18.18
C VAL A 52 -16.46 16.69 18.15
N ILE A 53 -15.77 15.71 17.58
CA ILE A 53 -14.32 15.79 17.36
C ILE A 53 -14.01 15.68 15.87
N SER A 54 -12.98 16.38 15.38
CA SER A 54 -12.49 16.19 14.02
C SER A 54 -11.58 14.95 13.92
N GLY A 55 -11.50 14.39 12.72
CA GLY A 55 -10.58 13.28 12.46
C GLY A 55 -9.11 13.66 12.65
N ALA A 56 -8.73 14.89 12.28
CA ALA A 56 -7.38 15.41 12.48
C ALA A 56 -7.03 15.48 13.99
N GLU A 57 -7.97 15.94 14.82
CA GLU A 57 -7.75 15.99 16.26
C GLU A 57 -7.70 14.60 16.89
N LEU A 58 -8.58 13.68 16.47
CA LEU A 58 -8.55 12.30 16.96
C LEU A 58 -7.23 11.63 16.64
N LEU A 59 -6.71 11.81 15.41
CA LEU A 59 -5.40 11.29 15.02
C LEU A 59 -4.26 11.91 15.81
N SER A 60 -4.29 13.23 16.03
CA SER A 60 -3.28 13.92 16.86
C SER A 60 -3.22 13.36 18.26
N ARG A 61 -4.38 13.16 18.92
CA ARG A 61 -4.47 12.55 20.25
C ARG A 61 -3.96 11.10 20.26
N GLY A 62 -4.31 10.31 19.24
CA GLY A 62 -3.85 8.93 19.10
C GLY A 62 -2.34 8.83 18.92
N ARG A 63 -1.73 9.71 18.11
CA ARG A 63 -0.27 9.79 17.93
C ARG A 63 0.43 10.16 19.22
N ALA A 64 -0.02 11.23 19.88
CA ALA A 64 0.54 11.64 21.17
C ALA A 64 0.46 10.52 22.22
N GLN A 65 -0.63 9.75 22.24
CA GLN A 65 -0.78 8.60 23.12
C GLN A 65 0.23 7.49 22.79
N ALA A 66 0.40 7.12 21.51
CA ALA A 66 1.33 6.09 21.06
C ALA A 66 2.79 6.47 21.35
N GLU A 67 3.20 7.71 21.04
CA GLU A 67 4.53 8.26 21.31
C GLU A 67 4.85 8.29 22.79
N ARG A 68 3.92 8.77 23.62
CA ARG A 68 4.09 8.80 25.09
C ARG A 68 4.31 7.40 25.69
N LEU A 69 3.80 6.36 25.03
CA LEU A 69 3.99 4.97 25.44
C LEU A 69 5.27 4.35 24.87
N GLY A 70 5.96 5.03 23.95
CA GLY A 70 7.25 4.62 23.41
C GLY A 70 7.23 4.13 21.96
N ALA A 71 6.10 4.25 21.24
CA ALA A 71 6.08 3.99 19.80
C ALA A 71 6.84 5.07 19.04
N GLN A 72 7.58 4.68 18.02
CA GLN A 72 8.30 5.58 17.13
C GLN A 72 7.45 5.85 15.89
N LEU A 73 7.04 7.09 15.69
CA LEU A 73 6.21 7.51 14.55
C LEU A 73 7.10 8.19 13.50
N HIS A 74 7.03 7.70 12.26
CA HIS A 74 7.81 8.22 11.15
C HIS A 74 6.87 8.65 10.02
N ARG A 75 6.92 9.93 9.67
CA ARG A 75 6.17 10.45 8.54
C ARG A 75 6.98 10.21 7.26
N THR A 76 6.77 9.06 6.64
CA THR A 76 7.48 8.60 5.43
C THR A 76 6.55 7.77 4.55
N GLU A 77 6.85 7.67 3.27
CA GLU A 77 6.13 6.80 2.35
C GLU A 77 6.80 5.42 2.31
N VAL A 78 6.03 4.36 2.52
CA VAL A 78 6.48 2.99 2.26
C VAL A 78 6.28 2.70 0.77
N THR A 79 7.36 2.33 0.10
CA THR A 79 7.38 2.06 -1.35
C THR A 79 7.42 0.57 -1.68
N GLY A 80 7.89 -0.25 -0.73
CA GLY A 80 8.00 -1.69 -0.91
C GLY A 80 8.14 -2.46 0.40
N ILE A 81 7.82 -3.75 0.34
CA ILE A 81 8.12 -4.74 1.39
C ILE A 81 8.61 -5.99 0.71
N GLU A 82 9.70 -6.54 1.21
CA GLU A 82 10.32 -7.76 0.70
C GLU A 82 10.64 -8.70 1.87
N TYR A 83 10.81 -9.99 1.56
CA TYR A 83 11.36 -10.93 2.54
C TYR A 83 12.85 -10.64 2.74
N ALA A 84 13.29 -10.62 3.99
CA ALA A 84 14.70 -10.59 4.37
C ALA A 84 15.17 -11.99 4.81
N ASP A 85 16.45 -12.15 5.15
CA ASP A 85 16.97 -13.42 5.71
C ASP A 85 16.18 -13.84 6.96
N THR A 86 15.79 -12.85 7.77
CA THR A 86 14.84 -13.00 8.86
C THR A 86 13.81 -11.89 8.80
N GLY A 87 12.52 -12.21 8.85
CA GLY A 87 11.45 -11.21 8.82
C GLY A 87 11.32 -10.50 7.47
N PHE A 88 11.26 -9.17 7.49
CA PHE A 88 10.95 -8.33 6.34
C PHE A 88 11.90 -7.12 6.24
N ALA A 89 12.18 -6.71 5.01
CA ALA A 89 12.77 -5.42 4.67
C ALA A 89 11.66 -4.48 4.20
N VAL A 90 11.45 -3.37 4.90
CA VAL A 90 10.45 -2.36 4.57
C VAL A 90 11.15 -1.16 3.95
N LYS A 91 10.94 -0.94 2.65
CA LYS A 91 11.51 0.16 1.88
C LYS A 91 10.66 1.42 2.04
N THR A 92 11.32 2.53 2.28
CA THR A 92 10.68 3.85 2.42
C THR A 92 11.42 4.89 1.61
N THR A 93 10.84 6.06 1.44
CA THR A 93 11.52 7.22 0.82
C THR A 93 12.74 7.70 1.61
N ASP A 94 12.84 7.33 2.90
CA ASP A 94 13.95 7.73 3.78
C ASP A 94 14.97 6.62 4.00
N GLY A 95 14.85 5.48 3.30
CA GLY A 95 15.72 4.32 3.42
C GLY A 95 14.96 3.04 3.77
N GLU A 96 15.70 2.01 4.17
CA GLU A 96 15.15 0.68 4.49
C GLU A 96 15.14 0.42 6.00
N ARG A 97 14.12 -0.33 6.47
CA ARG A 97 14.00 -0.76 7.86
C ARG A 97 13.76 -2.26 7.92
N HIS A 98 14.47 -2.93 8.83
CA HIS A 98 14.18 -4.33 9.16
C HIS A 98 12.96 -4.42 10.08
N ALA A 99 12.17 -5.49 9.91
CA ALA A 99 11.03 -5.82 10.76
C ALA A 99 10.94 -7.34 11.00
N ASP A 100 10.84 -7.75 12.25
CA ASP A 100 10.56 -9.16 12.57
C ASP A 100 9.12 -9.54 12.26
N ALA A 101 8.21 -8.56 12.27
CA ALA A 101 6.82 -8.67 11.81
C ALA A 101 6.32 -7.35 11.23
N VAL A 102 5.35 -7.43 10.32
CA VAL A 102 4.71 -6.27 9.69
C VAL A 102 3.20 -6.31 9.93
N LEU A 103 2.60 -5.15 10.26
CA LEU A 103 1.17 -4.95 10.34
C LEU A 103 0.72 -3.92 9.30
N LEU A 104 -0.13 -4.35 8.37
CA LEU A 104 -0.70 -3.51 7.31
C LEU A 104 -1.99 -2.84 7.80
N ALA A 105 -2.03 -1.50 7.81
CA ALA A 105 -3.14 -0.69 8.33
C ALA A 105 -3.36 0.60 7.52
N THR A 106 -3.19 0.57 6.19
CA THR A 106 -3.24 1.77 5.34
C THR A 106 -4.66 2.23 4.99
N GLY A 107 -5.69 1.64 5.60
CA GLY A 107 -7.09 2.00 5.37
C GLY A 107 -7.70 1.31 4.14
N SER A 108 -8.69 1.94 3.53
CA SER A 108 -9.43 1.37 2.40
C SER A 108 -8.52 1.12 1.20
N PRO A 109 -8.80 0.07 0.40
CA PRO A 109 -8.08 -0.21 -0.83
C PRO A 109 -8.11 0.98 -1.77
N ARG A 110 -7.06 1.09 -2.61
CA ARG A 110 -7.01 2.11 -3.65
C ARG A 110 -8.16 1.91 -4.63
N ALA A 111 -8.78 3.02 -5.06
CA ALA A 111 -9.71 2.97 -6.17
C ALA A 111 -8.96 2.57 -7.46
N VAL A 112 -9.50 1.59 -8.19
CA VAL A 112 -9.06 1.30 -9.56
C VAL A 112 -9.36 2.52 -10.41
N PRO A 113 -8.40 3.03 -11.21
CA PRO A 113 -8.63 4.21 -12.04
C PRO A 113 -9.80 3.97 -13.00
N ASP A 114 -10.61 4.99 -13.19
CA ASP A 114 -11.71 4.96 -14.17
C ASP A 114 -11.16 5.25 -15.58
N ILE A 115 -10.32 4.32 -16.05
CA ILE A 115 -9.75 4.30 -17.39
C ILE A 115 -10.33 3.09 -18.09
N THR A 116 -10.90 3.29 -19.28
CA THR A 116 -11.50 2.21 -20.09
C THR A 116 -10.48 1.08 -20.29
N GLY A 117 -10.93 -0.17 -20.15
CA GLY A 117 -10.10 -1.36 -20.33
C GLY A 117 -9.27 -1.79 -19.11
N ILE A 118 -8.97 -0.93 -18.13
CA ILE A 118 -8.16 -1.32 -16.96
C ILE A 118 -8.76 -2.55 -16.25
N ARG A 119 -10.05 -2.54 -15.95
CA ARG A 119 -10.71 -3.67 -15.29
C ARG A 119 -10.92 -4.87 -16.21
N GLU A 120 -11.18 -4.61 -17.48
CA GLU A 120 -11.42 -5.64 -18.48
C GLU A 120 -10.18 -6.51 -18.71
N PHE A 121 -9.01 -5.87 -18.79
CA PHE A 121 -7.74 -6.56 -19.05
C PHE A 121 -6.98 -6.94 -17.77
N GLU A 122 -7.58 -6.87 -16.59
CA GLU A 122 -6.95 -7.34 -15.35
C GLU A 122 -6.60 -8.82 -15.46
N GLY A 123 -5.31 -9.16 -15.21
CA GLY A 123 -4.75 -10.49 -15.45
C GLY A 123 -4.56 -10.88 -16.92
N ARG A 124 -4.94 -10.00 -17.87
CA ARG A 124 -4.75 -10.18 -19.30
C ARG A 124 -3.94 -9.05 -19.95
N GLY A 125 -2.92 -8.59 -19.22
CA GLY A 125 -2.05 -7.49 -19.63
C GLY A 125 -2.11 -6.28 -18.72
N VAL A 126 -3.13 -6.15 -17.86
CA VAL A 126 -3.14 -5.19 -16.75
C VAL A 126 -2.77 -5.90 -15.46
N SER A 127 -1.77 -5.38 -14.75
CA SER A 127 -1.26 -5.88 -13.47
C SER A 127 -1.15 -4.77 -12.43
N TYR A 128 -1.11 -5.16 -11.16
CA TYR A 128 -0.90 -4.27 -10.00
C TYR A 128 0.37 -4.65 -9.21
N CYS A 129 1.21 -5.55 -9.73
CA CYS A 129 2.37 -6.07 -9.03
C CYS A 129 3.49 -6.46 -10.01
N ALA A 130 4.48 -5.58 -10.18
CA ALA A 130 5.61 -5.88 -11.04
C ALA A 130 6.42 -7.09 -10.54
N VAL A 131 6.65 -7.20 -9.23
CA VAL A 131 7.37 -8.36 -8.65
C VAL A 131 6.69 -9.69 -8.98
N CYS A 132 5.34 -9.70 -9.07
CA CYS A 132 4.59 -10.91 -9.38
C CYS A 132 4.68 -11.29 -10.88
N ASP A 133 4.58 -10.30 -11.76
CA ASP A 133 4.23 -10.51 -13.16
C ASP A 133 5.32 -10.10 -14.16
N ALA A 134 6.40 -9.41 -13.73
CA ALA A 134 7.46 -8.92 -14.64
C ALA A 134 8.03 -10.01 -15.54
N PHE A 135 8.13 -11.25 -15.04
CA PHE A 135 8.66 -12.37 -15.81
C PHE A 135 7.91 -12.62 -17.14
N PHE A 136 6.59 -12.39 -17.17
CA PHE A 136 5.77 -12.59 -18.36
C PHE A 136 6.03 -11.53 -19.45
N TYR A 137 6.71 -10.44 -19.10
CA TYR A 137 7.04 -9.32 -20.00
C TYR A 137 8.50 -9.32 -20.45
N ARG A 138 9.20 -10.43 -20.28
CA ARG A 138 10.59 -10.57 -20.74
C ARG A 138 10.71 -10.27 -22.24
N GLY A 139 11.49 -9.22 -22.58
CA GLY A 139 11.71 -8.76 -23.94
C GLY A 139 10.50 -8.09 -24.60
N ARG A 140 9.41 -7.84 -23.86
CA ARG A 140 8.18 -7.19 -24.33
C ARG A 140 8.12 -5.73 -23.87
N ALA A 141 7.24 -4.95 -24.49
CA ALA A 141 6.99 -3.57 -24.09
C ALA A 141 6.01 -3.52 -22.92
N ALA A 142 6.40 -2.87 -21.83
CA ALA A 142 5.54 -2.66 -20.66
C ALA A 142 5.44 -1.17 -20.32
N ALA A 143 4.34 -0.78 -19.67
CA ALA A 143 4.20 0.56 -19.11
C ALA A 143 3.85 0.48 -17.63
N VAL A 144 4.30 1.48 -16.86
CA VAL A 144 3.85 1.73 -15.50
C VAL A 144 2.95 2.95 -15.52
N LEU A 145 1.69 2.78 -15.17
CA LEU A 145 0.71 3.86 -15.06
C LEU A 145 0.72 4.42 -13.63
N GLY A 146 1.35 5.57 -13.44
CA GLY A 146 1.48 6.18 -12.13
C GLY A 146 2.50 7.29 -12.10
N GLN A 147 2.75 7.81 -10.90
CA GLN A 147 3.78 8.81 -10.64
C GLN A 147 4.32 8.67 -9.21
N GLY A 148 5.42 9.36 -8.93
CA GLY A 148 6.06 9.32 -7.62
C GLY A 148 6.83 8.02 -7.37
N GLU A 149 7.36 7.88 -6.17
CA GLU A 149 8.36 6.86 -5.86
C GLU A 149 7.82 5.44 -5.98
N TYR A 150 6.54 5.21 -5.65
CA TYR A 150 5.93 3.89 -5.81
C TYR A 150 5.92 3.43 -7.29
N ALA A 151 5.56 4.32 -8.22
CA ALA A 151 5.59 3.98 -9.66
C ALA A 151 7.03 3.74 -10.15
N LEU A 152 8.01 4.50 -9.64
CA LEU A 152 9.42 4.29 -9.94
C LEU A 152 9.93 2.95 -9.41
N GLU A 153 9.50 2.50 -8.22
CA GLU A 153 9.84 1.16 -7.71
C GLU A 153 9.28 0.05 -8.60
N GLU A 154 8.01 0.15 -9.06
CA GLU A 154 7.46 -0.81 -10.02
C GLU A 154 8.26 -0.81 -11.33
N ALA A 155 8.66 0.37 -11.83
CA ALA A 155 9.49 0.49 -13.03
C ALA A 155 10.88 -0.13 -12.85
N ARG A 156 11.54 0.07 -11.69
CA ARG A 156 12.84 -0.55 -11.38
C ARG A 156 12.80 -2.08 -11.44
N VAL A 157 11.70 -2.68 -11.04
CA VAL A 157 11.49 -4.15 -11.13
C VAL A 157 11.34 -4.61 -12.58
N LEU A 158 10.69 -3.81 -13.43
CA LEU A 158 10.44 -4.15 -14.84
C LEU A 158 11.67 -3.94 -15.74
N LEU A 159 12.45 -2.87 -15.51
CA LEU A 159 13.56 -2.46 -16.38
C LEU A 159 14.58 -3.57 -16.69
N PRO A 160 15.02 -4.43 -15.74
CA PRO A 160 15.96 -5.50 -16.05
C PRO A 160 15.35 -6.68 -16.80
N VAL A 161 14.03 -6.74 -16.95
CA VAL A 161 13.31 -7.89 -17.51
C VAL A 161 12.61 -7.57 -18.82
N ALA A 162 11.87 -6.47 -18.88
CA ALA A 162 11.11 -6.05 -20.06
C ALA A 162 12.01 -5.57 -21.19
N GLY A 163 11.54 -5.62 -22.41
CA GLY A 163 12.25 -5.10 -23.60
C GLY A 163 12.29 -3.57 -23.62
N SER A 164 11.23 -2.94 -23.13
CA SER A 164 11.14 -1.50 -22.87
C SER A 164 10.16 -1.21 -21.76
N VAL A 165 10.40 -0.13 -21.02
CA VAL A 165 9.49 0.33 -19.95
C VAL A 165 9.20 1.82 -20.13
N THR A 166 7.92 2.16 -20.14
CA THR A 166 7.45 3.56 -20.21
C THR A 166 6.65 3.92 -18.97
N LEU A 167 7.01 4.99 -18.31
CA LEU A 167 6.19 5.58 -17.23
C LEU A 167 5.13 6.47 -17.86
N LEU A 168 3.86 6.14 -17.63
CA LEU A 168 2.69 6.92 -18.04
C LEU A 168 2.19 7.73 -16.85
N THR A 169 2.46 9.04 -16.82
CA THR A 169 2.11 9.87 -15.67
C THR A 169 0.66 10.35 -15.67
N ASN A 170 -0.09 10.03 -16.71
CA ASN A 170 -1.51 10.34 -16.83
C ASN A 170 -1.84 11.83 -16.63
N GLY A 171 -1.17 12.70 -17.35
CA GLY A 171 -1.39 14.14 -17.29
C GLY A 171 -0.61 14.88 -16.19
N GLN A 172 0.21 14.17 -15.42
CA GLN A 172 1.04 14.78 -14.38
C GLN A 172 2.47 15.02 -14.90
N SER A 173 3.22 15.88 -14.19
CA SER A 173 4.64 16.10 -14.51
C SER A 173 5.47 14.83 -14.27
N ALA A 174 6.55 14.69 -15.04
CA ALA A 174 7.52 13.62 -14.82
C ALA A 174 8.13 13.72 -13.42
N PRO A 175 8.34 12.58 -12.72
CA PRO A 175 9.10 12.58 -11.47
C PRO A 175 10.55 13.02 -11.68
N GLU A 176 11.17 13.53 -10.63
CA GLU A 176 12.62 13.70 -10.57
C GLU A 176 13.32 12.35 -10.36
N ASN A 177 14.61 12.27 -10.66
CA ASN A 177 15.45 11.07 -10.45
C ASN A 177 14.95 9.78 -11.14
N LEU A 178 14.66 9.89 -12.42
CA LEU A 178 14.24 8.74 -13.23
C LEU A 178 15.36 7.68 -13.30
N PRO A 179 15.02 6.38 -13.17
CA PRO A 179 15.95 5.29 -13.44
C PRO A 179 16.44 5.32 -14.89
N ASP A 180 17.70 4.92 -15.09
CA ASP A 180 18.28 4.79 -16.43
C ASP A 180 17.46 3.82 -17.29
N GLY A 181 17.18 4.23 -18.53
CA GLY A 181 16.42 3.42 -19.48
C GLY A 181 14.88 3.53 -19.36
N LEU A 182 14.37 4.29 -18.39
CA LEU A 182 12.94 4.53 -18.26
C LEU A 182 12.49 5.66 -19.20
N ALA A 183 11.63 5.33 -20.18
CA ALA A 183 10.95 6.35 -20.97
C ALA A 183 9.79 6.96 -20.17
N VAL A 184 9.42 8.21 -20.47
CA VAL A 184 8.28 8.89 -19.82
C VAL A 184 7.34 9.46 -20.86
N ASP A 185 6.05 9.23 -20.68
CA ASP A 185 4.97 9.87 -21.43
C ASP A 185 4.01 10.52 -20.44
N THR A 186 3.83 11.83 -20.57
CA THR A 186 3.02 12.63 -19.65
C THR A 186 1.58 12.84 -20.12
N ARG A 187 1.22 12.31 -21.29
CA ARG A 187 -0.14 12.47 -21.82
C ARG A 187 -1.19 11.77 -20.96
N PRO A 188 -2.40 12.34 -20.83
CA PRO A 188 -3.50 11.67 -20.16
C PRO A 188 -3.90 10.38 -20.89
N VAL A 189 -4.03 9.29 -20.16
CA VAL A 189 -4.47 8.00 -20.67
C VAL A 189 -6.00 7.94 -20.67
N SER A 190 -6.61 7.63 -21.82
CA SER A 190 -8.06 7.49 -21.96
C SER A 190 -8.51 6.03 -21.93
N ALA A 191 -7.71 5.10 -22.50
CA ALA A 191 -8.06 3.70 -22.54
C ALA A 191 -6.83 2.78 -22.61
N VAL A 192 -7.04 1.53 -22.20
CA VAL A 192 -6.19 0.40 -22.50
C VAL A 192 -6.98 -0.51 -23.44
N GLU A 193 -6.41 -0.89 -24.57
CA GLU A 193 -7.12 -1.64 -25.60
C GLU A 193 -6.31 -2.86 -26.07
N GLY A 194 -7.03 -3.84 -26.59
CA GLY A 194 -6.47 -5.06 -27.17
C GLY A 194 -7.55 -6.05 -27.59
N GLY A 195 -7.13 -7.21 -28.03
CA GLY A 195 -8.02 -8.34 -28.32
C GLY A 195 -8.20 -9.22 -27.09
N GLU A 196 -7.49 -10.36 -27.03
CA GLU A 196 -7.50 -11.23 -25.84
C GLU A 196 -6.66 -10.67 -24.69
N THR A 197 -5.60 -9.95 -25.02
CA THR A 197 -4.67 -9.30 -24.10
C THR A 197 -4.48 -7.83 -24.45
N VAL A 198 -3.83 -7.06 -23.60
CA VAL A 198 -3.45 -5.67 -23.89
C VAL A 198 -2.54 -5.62 -25.10
N GLU A 199 -2.80 -4.67 -26.02
CA GLU A 199 -2.00 -4.41 -27.22
C GLU A 199 -1.54 -2.95 -27.31
N ARG A 200 -2.24 -2.02 -26.66
CA ARG A 200 -1.90 -0.59 -26.67
C ARG A 200 -2.58 0.19 -25.56
N VAL A 201 -2.01 1.35 -25.27
CA VAL A 201 -2.66 2.44 -24.53
C VAL A 201 -3.10 3.48 -25.54
N VAL A 202 -4.28 4.08 -25.31
CA VAL A 202 -4.82 5.23 -26.05
C VAL A 202 -4.75 6.44 -25.17
N PHE A 203 -4.23 7.56 -25.69
CA PHE A 203 -4.16 8.83 -25.01
C PHE A 203 -5.39 9.68 -25.29
N ALA A 204 -5.61 10.74 -24.50
CA ALA A 204 -6.76 11.64 -24.67
C ALA A 204 -6.73 12.44 -25.99
N ASP A 205 -5.57 12.58 -26.62
CA ASP A 205 -5.38 13.19 -27.93
C ASP A 205 -5.69 12.24 -29.13
N GLY A 206 -6.02 10.97 -28.83
CA GLY A 206 -6.30 9.92 -29.81
C GLY A 206 -5.07 9.16 -30.32
N GLU A 207 -3.86 9.59 -29.95
CA GLU A 207 -2.63 8.86 -30.26
C GLU A 207 -2.54 7.59 -29.44
N THR A 208 -1.74 6.63 -29.90
CA THR A 208 -1.59 5.33 -29.25
C THR A 208 -0.13 4.98 -28.97
N LEU A 209 0.10 4.21 -27.92
CA LEU A 209 1.38 3.61 -27.60
C LEU A 209 1.22 2.07 -27.61
N PRO A 210 1.82 1.36 -28.59
CA PRO A 210 1.82 -0.12 -28.59
C PRO A 210 2.61 -0.66 -27.39
N LEU A 211 2.02 -1.63 -26.68
CA LEU A 211 2.66 -2.33 -25.56
C LEU A 211 1.90 -3.61 -25.22
N ASP A 212 2.57 -4.49 -24.48
CA ASP A 212 2.03 -5.81 -24.11
C ASP A 212 1.42 -5.81 -22.70
N GLY A 213 1.71 -4.79 -21.87
CA GLY A 213 1.15 -4.74 -20.52
C GLY A 213 1.27 -3.40 -19.81
N VAL A 214 0.33 -3.18 -18.91
CA VAL A 214 0.22 -1.96 -18.07
C VAL A 214 0.23 -2.35 -16.59
N PHE A 215 1.21 -1.82 -15.84
CA PHE A 215 1.32 -1.98 -14.40
C PHE A 215 0.75 -0.74 -13.71
N VAL A 216 -0.36 -0.91 -12.98
CA VAL A 216 -1.06 0.20 -12.34
C VAL A 216 -0.44 0.53 -10.99
N ALA A 217 0.24 1.66 -10.91
CA ALA A 217 0.94 2.17 -9.73
C ALA A 217 0.55 3.62 -9.39
N LEU A 218 -0.75 3.96 -9.49
CA LEU A 218 -1.26 5.30 -9.23
C LEU A 218 -1.27 5.61 -7.73
N GLY A 219 -0.82 6.78 -7.35
CA GLY A 219 -0.79 7.27 -5.98
C GLY A 219 0.31 6.62 -5.14
N THR A 220 -0.03 6.02 -3.99
CA THR A 220 0.90 5.34 -3.09
C THR A 220 0.55 3.87 -2.95
N ALA A 221 1.54 3.02 -2.69
CA ALA A 221 1.28 1.62 -2.39
C ALA A 221 0.36 1.49 -1.17
N GLY A 222 -0.66 0.65 -1.29
CA GLY A 222 -1.58 0.36 -0.20
C GLY A 222 -1.32 -1.02 0.42
N SER A 223 -2.05 -1.31 1.50
CA SER A 223 -1.94 -2.61 2.20
C SER A 223 -2.15 -3.80 1.26
N THR A 224 -3.07 -3.69 0.30
CA THR A 224 -3.37 -4.78 -0.66
C THR A 224 -2.24 -4.98 -1.67
N ASP A 225 -1.54 -3.92 -2.06
CA ASP A 225 -0.38 -4.02 -2.95
C ASP A 225 0.77 -4.74 -2.22
N PHE A 226 1.04 -4.36 -0.97
CA PHE A 226 2.06 -5.02 -0.14
C PHE A 226 1.70 -6.48 0.16
N ALA A 227 0.44 -6.76 0.52
CA ALA A 227 -0.04 -8.11 0.78
C ALA A 227 0.14 -9.02 -0.45
N ARG A 228 -0.22 -8.51 -1.64
CA ARG A 228 -0.06 -9.24 -2.91
C ARG A 228 1.41 -9.56 -3.20
N LYS A 229 2.32 -8.59 -3.05
CA LYS A 229 3.76 -8.79 -3.24
C LYS A 229 4.36 -9.86 -2.32
N LEU A 230 3.83 -9.98 -1.11
CA LEU A 230 4.25 -10.99 -0.13
C LEU A 230 3.48 -12.32 -0.28
N GLY A 231 2.59 -12.46 -1.26
CA GLY A 231 1.82 -13.68 -1.50
C GLY A 231 0.65 -13.89 -0.54
N ALA A 232 0.23 -12.88 0.21
CA ALA A 232 -0.97 -12.98 1.04
C ALA A 232 -2.24 -12.96 0.17
N PRO A 233 -3.18 -13.89 0.37
CA PRO A 233 -4.39 -13.97 -0.42
C PRO A 233 -5.30 -12.76 -0.17
N LEU A 234 -5.97 -12.32 -1.25
CA LEU A 234 -6.97 -11.27 -1.22
C LEU A 234 -8.37 -11.86 -1.36
N ASP A 235 -9.37 -11.12 -0.87
CA ASP A 235 -10.79 -11.33 -1.12
C ASP A 235 -11.31 -10.06 -1.82
N GLY A 236 -11.43 -10.12 -3.14
CA GLY A 236 -11.65 -8.93 -3.97
C GLY A 236 -10.52 -7.92 -3.77
N THR A 237 -10.86 -6.75 -3.26
CA THR A 237 -9.93 -5.65 -2.99
C THR A 237 -9.40 -5.61 -1.55
N HIS A 238 -9.72 -6.61 -0.71
CA HIS A 238 -9.35 -6.63 0.70
C HIS A 238 -8.37 -7.76 1.00
N ILE A 239 -7.55 -7.58 2.03
CA ILE A 239 -6.64 -8.62 2.51
C ILE A 239 -7.45 -9.68 3.26
N ARG A 240 -7.29 -10.95 2.88
CA ARG A 240 -7.85 -12.05 3.64
C ARG A 240 -7.06 -12.24 4.94
N ALA A 241 -7.63 -11.77 6.03
CA ALA A 241 -7.10 -11.95 7.38
C ALA A 241 -8.06 -12.79 8.23
N ASN A 242 -7.51 -13.50 9.20
CA ASN A 242 -8.29 -14.17 10.24
C ASN A 242 -8.89 -13.14 11.20
N ALA A 243 -9.82 -13.56 12.05
CA ALA A 243 -10.46 -12.68 13.03
C ALA A 243 -9.47 -12.03 14.01
N ASP A 244 -8.30 -12.62 14.20
CA ASP A 244 -7.21 -12.09 15.03
C ASP A 244 -6.22 -11.19 14.26
N GLY A 245 -6.51 -10.87 13.00
CA GLY A 245 -5.67 -10.04 12.14
C GLY A 245 -4.48 -10.75 11.50
N SER A 246 -4.23 -12.05 11.78
CA SER A 246 -3.16 -12.81 11.12
C SER A 246 -3.52 -13.10 9.65
N THR A 247 -2.53 -13.09 8.77
CA THR A 247 -2.68 -13.49 7.37
C THR A 247 -2.15 -14.92 7.13
N ALA A 248 -2.25 -15.42 5.90
CA ALA A 248 -1.63 -16.68 5.52
C ALA A 248 -0.09 -16.62 5.49
N VAL A 249 0.49 -15.41 5.50
CA VAL A 249 1.94 -15.18 5.52
C VAL A 249 2.41 -15.04 6.96
N PRO A 250 3.30 -15.92 7.44
CA PRO A 250 3.84 -15.82 8.80
C PRO A 250 4.55 -14.48 9.05
N GLY A 251 4.22 -13.82 10.17
CA GLY A 251 4.77 -12.50 10.52
C GLY A 251 4.09 -11.31 9.84
N LEU A 252 3.14 -11.55 8.92
CA LEU A 252 2.35 -10.50 8.28
C LEU A 252 0.95 -10.45 8.86
N PHE A 253 0.54 -9.27 9.32
CA PHE A 253 -0.77 -8.98 9.91
C PHE A 253 -1.48 -7.89 9.14
N ALA A 254 -2.81 -7.81 9.25
CA ALA A 254 -3.61 -6.76 8.63
C ALA A 254 -4.75 -6.33 9.55
N ALA A 255 -5.09 -5.03 9.54
CA ALA A 255 -6.11 -4.46 10.42
C ALA A 255 -6.79 -3.24 9.80
N GLY A 256 -8.05 -3.03 10.15
CA GLY A 256 -8.85 -1.90 9.70
C GLY A 256 -9.48 -2.11 8.33
N ASP A 257 -9.73 -1.03 7.61
CA ASP A 257 -10.52 -1.05 6.36
C ASP A 257 -9.90 -1.91 5.25
N CYS A 258 -8.58 -2.11 5.26
CA CYS A 258 -7.91 -2.98 4.28
C CYS A 258 -8.32 -4.46 4.39
N THR A 259 -8.95 -4.87 5.48
CA THR A 259 -9.52 -6.21 5.68
C THR A 259 -11.03 -6.29 5.38
N GLY A 260 -11.65 -5.18 4.96
CA GLY A 260 -13.08 -5.10 4.67
C GLY A 260 -13.97 -5.08 5.92
N GLY A 261 -15.23 -5.42 5.75
CA GLY A 261 -16.25 -5.39 6.81
C GLY A 261 -16.79 -3.98 7.11
N LEU A 262 -17.11 -3.70 8.37
CA LEU A 262 -17.65 -2.40 8.79
C LEU A 262 -16.56 -1.31 8.71
N LEU A 263 -16.72 -0.33 7.83
CA LEU A 263 -15.78 0.77 7.66
C LEU A 263 -16.03 1.87 8.71
N GLN A 264 -15.60 1.62 9.94
CA GLN A 264 -15.81 2.50 11.10
C GLN A 264 -14.56 2.55 11.97
N ILE A 265 -14.36 3.69 12.64
CA ILE A 265 -13.24 3.91 13.58
C ILE A 265 -13.23 2.84 14.68
N ALA A 266 -14.38 2.50 15.25
CA ALA A 266 -14.49 1.52 16.33
C ALA A 266 -13.99 0.13 15.89
N LYS A 267 -14.36 -0.32 14.66
CA LYS A 267 -13.83 -1.58 14.11
C LYS A 267 -12.33 -1.49 13.86
N ALA A 268 -11.85 -0.41 13.23
CA ALA A 268 -10.44 -0.23 12.95
C ALA A 268 -9.58 -0.27 14.23
N VAL A 269 -10.02 0.38 15.30
CA VAL A 269 -9.36 0.35 16.62
C VAL A 269 -9.34 -1.07 17.20
N SER A 270 -10.46 -1.79 17.12
CA SER A 270 -10.56 -3.18 17.60
C SER A 270 -9.64 -4.10 16.82
N ASP A 271 -9.66 -4.03 15.49
CA ASP A 271 -8.81 -4.85 14.62
C ASP A 271 -7.33 -4.62 14.91
N GLY A 272 -6.92 -3.33 15.06
CA GLY A 272 -5.55 -2.98 15.37
C GLY A 272 -5.07 -3.59 16.68
N ALA A 273 -5.90 -3.53 17.73
CA ALA A 273 -5.59 -4.14 19.02
C ALA A 273 -5.43 -5.68 18.90
N GLN A 274 -6.34 -6.34 18.21
CA GLN A 274 -6.30 -7.80 18.02
C GLN A 274 -5.07 -8.22 17.20
N ALA A 275 -4.81 -7.57 16.07
CA ALA A 275 -3.67 -7.86 15.21
C ALA A 275 -2.33 -7.65 15.94
N ALA A 276 -2.22 -6.59 16.77
CA ALA A 276 -1.04 -6.36 17.60
C ALA A 276 -0.82 -7.49 18.61
N MET A 277 -1.87 -7.96 19.30
CA MET A 277 -1.74 -9.06 20.24
C MET A 277 -1.35 -10.37 19.56
N SER A 278 -1.79 -10.59 18.31
CA SER A 278 -1.37 -11.74 17.50
C SER A 278 0.09 -11.63 17.07
N ALA A 279 0.55 -10.43 16.68
CA ALA A 279 1.95 -10.17 16.37
C ALA A 279 2.84 -10.39 17.59
N VAL A 280 2.43 -9.94 18.78
CA VAL A 280 3.13 -10.21 20.06
C VAL A 280 3.25 -11.71 20.33
N LYS A 281 2.17 -12.46 20.12
CA LYS A 281 2.18 -13.93 20.29
C LYS A 281 3.10 -14.63 19.30
N PHE A 282 3.15 -14.14 18.07
CA PHE A 282 4.05 -14.64 17.02
C PHE A 282 5.52 -14.39 17.38
N LEU A 283 5.86 -13.17 17.78
CA LEU A 283 7.23 -12.73 18.05
C LEU A 283 7.82 -13.26 19.38
N ARG A 284 7.00 -13.86 20.24
CA ARG A 284 7.44 -14.46 21.52
C ARG A 284 7.65 -15.98 21.45
N LYS A 285 7.41 -16.58 20.29
CA LYS A 285 7.69 -18.00 20.07
C LYS A 285 9.16 -18.23 19.74
#